data_cbef708df17c96d142047f8e28a8755a
#
_entry.id   cbef708df17c96d142047f8e28a8755a
#
_cell.length_a   1.000
_cell.length_b   1.000
_cell.length_c   1.000
_cell.angle_alpha   90.00
_cell.angle_beta   90.00
_cell.angle_gamma   90.00
#
_symmetry.space_group_name_H-M   'P 1'
#
loop_
_entity.id
_entity.type
_entity.pdbx_description
1 polymer ?
#
loop_
_entity_poly.entity_id
_entity_poly.type
_entity_poly.pdbx_seq_one_letter_code
_entity_poly.pdbx_strand_id
1 'polypeptide(L)'
;SSSEEARRQPLPGGEGRDQLVELGGGNLIPGFEQGLLGASAGETRTVEVEFPAGYSVETLAGRAASFDVTVKEVKFKQLPVLDEDFAIDAGFDSVQELHEDIARRLTEAEEVKIEAEFRQAALDVAVARAHVAITDELVKARAHEMWERMLHSLSHRGISREAYLRIAAREEQDVLAEMEPEADLALRREAVLSAVVAAEGIGPSDEELLAAVAPAAEREGIEPQKLLADLRAGGRLDELREDLAARKAIELIAAAATPISVAQAQAREQLWTPDQVSERETAVAGRSPVAPGRLWTPTDQGSAS
;
A
#
# COMPACT_ATOMS: atom_id res chain seq x y z
N SER A 1 -6.84 -10.16 -45.67
CA SER A 1 -5.87 -9.11 -45.26
C SER A 1 -6.51 -7.74 -44.96
N SER A 2 -7.65 -7.36 -45.57
CA SER A 2 -8.24 -6.01 -45.44
C SER A 2 -9.22 -5.84 -44.27
N SER A 3 -9.55 -6.89 -43.54
CA SER A 3 -10.55 -6.87 -42.44
C SER A 3 -9.95 -6.78 -41.05
N GLU A 4 -8.65 -6.97 -40.89
CA GLU A 4 -7.94 -6.85 -39.61
C GLU A 4 -7.41 -5.43 -39.33
N GLU A 5 -7.01 -4.71 -40.36
CA GLU A 5 -6.55 -3.30 -40.26
C GLU A 5 -7.67 -2.33 -39.84
N ALA A 6 -8.92 -2.65 -40.11
CA ALA A 6 -10.08 -1.78 -39.80
C ALA A 6 -10.50 -1.80 -38.31
N ARG A 7 -9.85 -2.60 -37.44
CA ARG A 7 -10.19 -2.72 -36.00
C ARG A 7 -9.17 -2.13 -35.06
N ARG A 8 -8.06 -1.59 -35.54
CA ARG A 8 -7.04 -0.96 -34.73
C ARG A 8 -7.45 0.48 -34.37
N GLN A 9 -8.05 0.68 -33.21
CA GLN A 9 -8.26 2.03 -32.69
C GLN A 9 -6.94 2.55 -32.11
N PRO A 10 -6.53 3.79 -32.46
CA PRO A 10 -5.35 4.40 -31.85
C PRO A 10 -5.51 4.46 -30.34
N LEU A 11 -4.48 4.02 -29.61
CA LEU A 11 -4.46 4.08 -28.16
C LEU A 11 -4.19 5.53 -27.72
N PRO A 12 -5.12 6.22 -27.04
CA PRO A 12 -4.86 7.55 -26.53
C PRO A 12 -3.65 7.54 -25.58
N GLY A 13 -2.61 8.35 -25.87
CA GLY A 13 -1.38 8.36 -25.09
C GLY A 13 -0.40 7.22 -25.37
N GLY A 14 -0.66 6.37 -26.39
CA GLY A 14 0.24 5.28 -26.80
C GLY A 14 1.39 5.71 -27.72
N GLU A 15 1.52 7.00 -28.03
CA GLU A 15 2.61 7.52 -28.84
C GLU A 15 3.74 8.06 -27.94
N GLY A 16 4.97 7.59 -28.16
CA GLY A 16 6.18 8.09 -27.54
C GLY A 16 7.26 8.33 -28.58
N ARG A 17 8.06 9.37 -28.40
CA ARG A 17 9.22 9.65 -29.25
C ARG A 17 10.46 9.78 -28.40
N ASP A 18 11.58 9.26 -28.90
CA ASP A 18 12.88 9.38 -28.27
C ASP A 18 12.93 8.88 -26.81
N GLN A 19 12.19 7.81 -26.53
CA GLN A 19 12.15 7.17 -25.21
C GLN A 19 13.42 6.31 -25.02
N LEU A 20 14.17 6.55 -23.93
CA LEU A 20 15.24 5.68 -23.50
C LEU A 20 14.66 4.53 -22.71
N VAL A 21 14.81 3.32 -23.24
CA VAL A 21 14.29 2.09 -22.63
C VAL A 21 15.45 1.21 -22.21
N GLU A 22 15.51 0.85 -20.92
CA GLU A 22 16.46 -0.15 -20.40
C GLU A 22 15.79 -1.52 -20.42
N LEU A 23 16.31 -2.45 -21.23
CA LEU A 23 15.81 -3.83 -21.28
C LEU A 23 16.33 -4.61 -20.08
N GLY A 24 15.44 -5.34 -19.41
CA GLY A 24 15.72 -6.08 -18.18
C GLY A 24 15.43 -5.30 -16.89
N GLY A 25 15.00 -4.03 -16.98
CA GLY A 25 14.64 -3.20 -15.84
C GLY A 25 13.30 -3.52 -15.20
N GLY A 26 12.43 -4.27 -15.89
CA GLY A 26 11.10 -4.64 -15.41
C GLY A 26 10.11 -3.47 -15.26
N ASN A 27 10.43 -2.30 -15.82
CA ASN A 27 9.64 -1.09 -15.70
C ASN A 27 8.56 -0.95 -16.78
N LEU A 28 8.54 -1.87 -17.72
CA LEU A 28 7.60 -1.86 -18.83
C LEU A 28 6.51 -2.92 -18.69
N ILE A 29 5.48 -2.79 -19.48
CA ILE A 29 4.38 -3.77 -19.54
C ILE A 29 4.96 -5.16 -19.85
N PRO A 30 4.52 -6.23 -19.17
CA PRO A 30 4.98 -7.58 -19.46
C PRO A 30 4.88 -7.94 -20.94
N GLY A 31 5.92 -8.54 -21.49
CA GLY A 31 6.00 -8.87 -22.91
C GLY A 31 6.64 -7.78 -23.80
N PHE A 32 6.64 -6.51 -23.37
CA PHE A 32 7.19 -5.42 -24.19
C PHE A 32 8.70 -5.53 -24.37
N GLU A 33 9.44 -5.77 -23.28
CA GLU A 33 10.89 -5.95 -23.32
C GLU A 33 11.27 -7.17 -24.15
N GLN A 34 10.54 -8.28 -23.99
CA GLN A 34 10.76 -9.51 -24.75
C GLN A 34 10.61 -9.31 -26.26
N GLY A 35 9.62 -8.50 -26.67
CA GLY A 35 9.40 -8.15 -28.07
C GLY A 35 10.54 -7.36 -28.71
N LEU A 36 11.32 -6.63 -27.89
CA LEU A 36 12.46 -5.83 -28.34
C LEU A 36 13.80 -6.57 -28.28
N LEU A 37 13.87 -7.74 -27.66
CA LEU A 37 15.12 -8.51 -27.56
C LEU A 37 15.67 -8.83 -28.96
N GLY A 38 16.96 -8.52 -29.17
CA GLY A 38 17.65 -8.76 -30.42
C GLY A 38 17.30 -7.79 -31.55
N ALA A 39 16.60 -6.68 -31.25
CA ALA A 39 16.36 -5.63 -32.21
C ALA A 39 17.62 -4.82 -32.51
N SER A 40 17.79 -4.40 -33.77
CA SER A 40 18.91 -3.59 -34.26
C SER A 40 18.51 -2.12 -34.47
N ALA A 41 19.50 -1.23 -34.41
CA ALA A 41 19.27 0.19 -34.73
C ALA A 41 18.72 0.36 -36.15
N GLY A 42 17.67 1.16 -36.32
CA GLY A 42 16.95 1.37 -37.58
C GLY A 42 15.83 0.36 -37.86
N GLU A 43 15.70 -0.68 -37.06
CA GLU A 43 14.67 -1.70 -37.19
C GLU A 43 13.33 -1.22 -36.60
N THR A 44 12.23 -1.56 -37.28
CA THR A 44 10.88 -1.37 -36.74
C THR A 44 10.28 -2.73 -36.43
N ARG A 45 9.82 -2.90 -35.19
CA ARG A 45 9.16 -4.12 -34.73
C ARG A 45 7.77 -3.83 -34.24
N THR A 46 6.86 -4.72 -34.51
CA THR A 46 5.54 -4.74 -33.89
C THR A 46 5.59 -5.62 -32.65
N VAL A 47 5.35 -5.02 -31.50
CA VAL A 47 5.37 -5.68 -30.19
C VAL A 47 3.92 -5.84 -29.73
N GLU A 48 3.49 -7.06 -29.54
CA GLU A 48 2.17 -7.37 -28.99
C GLU A 48 2.30 -7.61 -27.49
N VAL A 49 1.48 -6.91 -26.69
CA VAL A 49 1.46 -7.00 -25.23
C VAL A 49 0.04 -7.09 -24.74
N GLU A 50 -0.11 -7.66 -23.56
CA GLU A 50 -1.36 -7.66 -22.80
C GLU A 50 -1.16 -6.84 -21.53
N PHE A 51 -2.03 -5.84 -21.32
CA PHE A 51 -2.00 -5.05 -20.10
C PHE A 51 -2.42 -5.93 -18.91
N PRO A 52 -1.69 -5.89 -17.78
CA PRO A 52 -2.08 -6.62 -16.58
C PRO A 52 -3.51 -6.26 -16.15
N ALA A 53 -4.23 -7.22 -15.54
CA ALA A 53 -5.58 -6.97 -15.02
C ALA A 53 -5.63 -5.87 -13.96
N GLY A 54 -4.51 -5.64 -13.22
CA GLY A 54 -4.35 -4.56 -12.25
C GLY A 54 -3.69 -3.30 -12.83
N TYR A 55 -3.75 -3.07 -14.14
CA TYR A 55 -3.15 -1.87 -14.73
C TYR A 55 -3.87 -0.61 -14.28
N SER A 56 -3.12 0.45 -13.96
CA SER A 56 -3.65 1.70 -13.38
C SER A 56 -4.70 2.41 -14.23
N VAL A 57 -4.77 2.11 -15.54
CA VAL A 57 -5.80 2.61 -16.45
C VAL A 57 -6.78 1.48 -16.73
N GLU A 58 -7.93 1.49 -16.06
CA GLU A 58 -8.96 0.43 -16.13
C GLU A 58 -9.43 0.12 -17.56
N THR A 59 -9.52 1.15 -18.42
CA THR A 59 -9.93 0.97 -19.83
C THR A 59 -8.93 0.15 -20.65
N LEU A 60 -7.72 -0.05 -20.14
CA LEU A 60 -6.64 -0.82 -20.76
C LEU A 60 -6.39 -2.14 -20.03
N ALA A 61 -6.80 -2.29 -18.78
CA ALA A 61 -6.59 -3.49 -17.98
C ALA A 61 -7.13 -4.74 -18.70
N GLY A 62 -6.30 -5.79 -18.79
CA GLY A 62 -6.63 -7.06 -19.47
C GLY A 62 -6.81 -6.96 -20.99
N ARG A 63 -6.45 -5.84 -21.64
CA ARG A 63 -6.57 -5.69 -23.08
C ARG A 63 -5.24 -5.93 -23.80
N ALA A 64 -5.32 -6.56 -24.95
CA ALA A 64 -4.18 -6.69 -25.83
C ALA A 64 -3.97 -5.40 -26.65
N ALA A 65 -2.72 -4.99 -26.76
CA ALA A 65 -2.29 -3.85 -27.58
C ALA A 65 -1.10 -4.23 -28.45
N SER A 66 -0.97 -3.55 -29.59
CA SER A 66 0.12 -3.74 -30.53
C SER A 66 0.84 -2.41 -30.73
N PHE A 67 2.15 -2.40 -30.50
CA PHE A 67 2.99 -1.22 -30.61
C PHE A 67 3.99 -1.37 -31.76
N ASP A 68 3.99 -0.43 -32.69
CA ASP A 68 5.01 -0.37 -33.74
C ASP A 68 6.19 0.47 -33.18
N VAL A 69 7.27 -0.19 -32.83
CA VAL A 69 8.45 0.42 -32.20
C VAL A 69 9.59 0.51 -33.20
N THR A 70 10.04 1.72 -33.48
CA THR A 70 11.24 1.95 -34.28
C THR A 70 12.43 2.18 -33.37
N VAL A 71 13.40 1.28 -33.41
CA VAL A 71 14.63 1.36 -32.63
C VAL A 71 15.59 2.32 -33.31
N LYS A 72 15.85 3.49 -32.71
CA LYS A 72 16.78 4.49 -33.26
C LYS A 72 18.23 4.16 -32.97
N GLU A 73 18.51 3.78 -31.72
CA GLU A 73 19.84 3.47 -31.26
C GLU A 73 19.78 2.28 -30.29
N VAL A 74 20.82 1.46 -30.31
CA VAL A 74 21.08 0.44 -29.28
C VAL A 74 22.31 0.84 -28.53
N LYS A 75 22.17 1.03 -27.23
CA LYS A 75 23.26 1.42 -26.31
C LYS A 75 23.56 0.26 -25.39
N PHE A 76 24.78 0.14 -25.01
CA PHE A 76 25.23 -0.81 -24.01
C PHE A 76 25.49 -0.08 -22.68
N LYS A 77 24.86 -0.56 -21.61
CA LYS A 77 25.11 -0.03 -20.26
C LYS A 77 26.42 -0.63 -19.74
N GLN A 78 27.46 0.17 -19.71
CA GLN A 78 28.73 -0.22 -19.10
C GLN A 78 28.78 0.29 -17.67
N LEU A 79 28.77 -0.63 -16.73
CA LEU A 79 28.96 -0.30 -15.32
C LEU A 79 30.46 -0.20 -15.03
N PRO A 80 30.90 0.70 -14.13
CA PRO A 80 32.25 0.70 -13.63
C PRO A 80 32.54 -0.61 -12.88
N VAL A 81 33.81 -0.97 -12.84
CA VAL A 81 34.25 -2.11 -12.01
C VAL A 81 34.13 -1.72 -10.54
N LEU A 82 33.62 -2.64 -9.74
CA LEU A 82 33.55 -2.45 -8.29
C LEU A 82 34.93 -2.79 -7.69
N ASP A 83 35.79 -1.78 -7.68
CA ASP A 83 37.19 -1.86 -7.16
C ASP A 83 37.42 -0.75 -6.13
N GLU A 84 38.66 -0.67 -5.63
CA GLU A 84 39.04 0.32 -4.61
C GLU A 84 38.90 1.76 -5.13
N ASP A 85 39.17 2.01 -6.41
CA ASP A 85 39.00 3.33 -7.03
C ASP A 85 37.52 3.73 -7.04
N PHE A 86 36.63 2.79 -7.36
CA PHE A 86 35.18 3.02 -7.27
C PHE A 86 34.72 3.33 -5.85
N ALA A 87 35.23 2.62 -4.85
CA ALA A 87 34.89 2.85 -3.45
C ALA A 87 35.34 4.25 -3.00
N ILE A 88 36.57 4.66 -3.39
CA ILE A 88 37.11 6.01 -3.11
C ILE A 88 36.25 7.09 -3.77
N ASP A 89 35.88 6.91 -5.03
CA ASP A 89 35.02 7.84 -5.75
C ASP A 89 33.60 7.94 -5.10
N ALA A 90 33.12 6.86 -4.49
CA ALA A 90 31.90 6.81 -3.72
C ALA A 90 32.01 7.38 -2.28
N GLY A 91 33.24 7.75 -1.85
CA GLY A 91 33.51 8.36 -0.54
C GLY A 91 33.82 7.37 0.58
N PHE A 92 34.27 6.15 0.24
CA PHE A 92 34.66 5.10 1.18
C PHE A 92 36.15 4.77 1.03
N ASP A 93 36.78 4.29 2.11
CA ASP A 93 38.21 3.94 2.09
C ASP A 93 38.48 2.59 1.42
N SER A 94 37.48 1.73 1.29
CA SER A 94 37.61 0.41 0.66
C SER A 94 36.27 -0.13 0.15
N VAL A 95 36.32 -1.10 -0.78
CA VAL A 95 35.13 -1.86 -1.24
C VAL A 95 34.44 -2.56 -0.07
N GLN A 96 35.19 -3.04 0.91
CA GLN A 96 34.64 -3.69 2.09
C GLN A 96 33.81 -2.72 2.92
N GLU A 97 34.32 -1.52 3.19
CA GLU A 97 33.60 -0.47 3.93
C GLU A 97 32.32 -0.03 3.22
N LEU A 98 32.39 0.13 1.89
CA LEU A 98 31.22 0.39 1.06
C LEU A 98 30.14 -0.69 1.23
N HIS A 99 30.54 -1.97 1.18
CA HIS A 99 29.62 -3.09 1.39
C HIS A 99 29.01 -3.10 2.80
N GLU A 100 29.82 -2.87 3.82
CA GLU A 100 29.37 -2.82 5.22
C GLU A 100 28.39 -1.67 5.45
N ASP A 101 28.67 -0.49 4.89
CA ASP A 101 27.75 0.66 4.99
C ASP A 101 26.40 0.40 4.28
N ILE A 102 26.46 -0.15 3.06
CA ILE A 102 25.24 -0.51 2.32
C ILE A 102 24.44 -1.58 3.08
N ALA A 103 25.10 -2.64 3.58
CA ALA A 103 24.45 -3.70 4.35
C ALA A 103 23.80 -3.13 5.62
N ARG A 104 24.50 -2.26 6.34
CA ARG A 104 23.99 -1.58 7.52
C ARG A 104 22.73 -0.76 7.21
N ARG A 105 22.78 0.12 6.17
CA ARG A 105 21.65 0.96 5.77
C ARG A 105 20.45 0.13 5.33
N LEU A 106 20.66 -0.95 4.59
CA LEU A 106 19.59 -1.86 4.18
C LEU A 106 18.96 -2.56 5.38
N THR A 107 19.79 -3.02 6.34
CA THR A 107 19.32 -3.66 7.56
C THR A 107 18.50 -2.67 8.40
N GLU A 108 19.02 -1.48 8.65
CA GLU A 108 18.32 -0.42 9.39
C GLU A 108 16.98 -0.04 8.73
N ALA A 109 16.96 0.08 7.40
CA ALA A 109 15.73 0.40 6.66
C ALA A 109 14.69 -0.73 6.77
N GLU A 110 15.13 -1.99 6.67
CA GLU A 110 14.22 -3.14 6.79
C GLU A 110 13.74 -3.33 8.22
N GLU A 111 14.57 -3.10 9.24
CA GLU A 111 14.16 -3.12 10.65
C GLU A 111 13.07 -2.09 10.93
N VAL A 112 13.25 -0.84 10.47
CA VAL A 112 12.22 0.21 10.61
C VAL A 112 10.90 -0.19 9.95
N LYS A 113 10.97 -0.80 8.76
CA LYS A 113 9.80 -1.27 8.03
C LYS A 113 9.09 -2.41 8.78
N ILE A 114 9.84 -3.43 9.23
CA ILE A 114 9.32 -4.57 10.00
C ILE A 114 8.64 -4.08 11.28
N GLU A 115 9.27 -3.15 12.00
CA GLU A 115 8.66 -2.57 13.20
C GLU A 115 7.36 -1.82 12.90
N ALA A 116 7.32 -1.04 11.82
CA ALA A 116 6.11 -0.33 11.42
C ALA A 116 4.98 -1.29 11.04
N GLU A 117 5.27 -2.33 10.26
CA GLU A 117 4.32 -3.38 9.89
C GLU A 117 3.84 -4.16 11.13
N PHE A 118 4.73 -4.46 12.07
CA PHE A 118 4.36 -5.15 13.32
C PHE A 118 3.43 -4.30 14.19
N ARG A 119 3.74 -3.00 14.37
CA ARG A 119 2.87 -2.07 15.10
C ARG A 119 1.48 -1.98 14.48
N GLN A 120 1.43 -1.89 13.14
CA GLN A 120 0.16 -1.85 12.41
C GLN A 120 -0.62 -3.14 12.58
N ALA A 121 0.02 -4.30 12.43
CA ALA A 121 -0.62 -5.61 12.61
C ALA A 121 -1.12 -5.81 14.06
N ALA A 122 -0.35 -5.37 15.06
CA ALA A 122 -0.77 -5.44 16.45
C ALA A 122 -2.03 -4.59 16.72
N LEU A 123 -2.07 -3.37 16.16
CA LEU A 123 -3.24 -2.50 16.24
C LEU A 123 -4.45 -3.15 15.55
N ASP A 124 -4.28 -3.70 14.35
CA ASP A 124 -5.38 -4.32 13.61
C ASP A 124 -5.96 -5.54 14.34
N VAL A 125 -5.13 -6.33 15.02
CA VAL A 125 -5.60 -7.43 15.89
C VAL A 125 -6.37 -6.88 17.11
N ALA A 126 -5.92 -5.78 17.70
CA ALA A 126 -6.63 -5.14 18.81
C ALA A 126 -8.00 -4.61 18.36
N VAL A 127 -8.06 -3.95 17.20
CA VAL A 127 -9.29 -3.43 16.58
C VAL A 127 -10.26 -4.55 16.24
N ALA A 128 -9.78 -5.65 15.67
CA ALA A 128 -10.61 -6.82 15.32
C ALA A 128 -11.25 -7.49 16.54
N ARG A 129 -10.61 -7.37 17.73
CA ARG A 129 -11.14 -7.92 18.99
C ARG A 129 -12.02 -6.93 19.76
N ALA A 130 -11.97 -5.65 19.42
CA ALA A 130 -12.74 -4.62 20.09
C ALA A 130 -14.18 -4.57 19.59
N HIS A 131 -15.12 -4.32 20.51
CA HIS A 131 -16.52 -4.06 20.17
C HIS A 131 -16.72 -2.54 20.07
N VAL A 132 -16.69 -2.01 18.85
CA VAL A 132 -16.90 -0.59 18.58
C VAL A 132 -18.17 -0.43 17.78
N ALA A 133 -19.17 0.27 18.35
CA ALA A 133 -20.39 0.62 17.64
C ALA A 133 -20.16 1.91 16.84
N ILE A 134 -20.20 1.81 15.52
CA ILE A 134 -20.08 2.96 14.60
C ILE A 134 -21.35 3.02 13.77
N THR A 135 -21.92 4.22 13.60
CA THR A 135 -23.10 4.41 12.78
C THR A 135 -22.70 4.66 11.31
N ASP A 136 -23.58 4.28 10.39
CA ASP A 136 -23.36 4.49 8.95
C ASP A 136 -23.17 5.98 8.60
N GLU A 137 -23.82 6.89 9.36
CA GLU A 137 -23.64 8.33 9.17
C GLU A 137 -22.21 8.79 9.47
N LEU A 138 -21.59 8.24 10.53
CA LEU A 138 -20.19 8.55 10.86
C LEU A 138 -19.24 8.01 9.80
N VAL A 139 -19.49 6.79 9.29
CA VAL A 139 -18.69 6.20 8.23
C VAL A 139 -18.75 7.07 6.97
N LYS A 140 -19.93 7.48 6.56
CA LYS A 140 -20.11 8.35 5.38
C LYS A 140 -19.47 9.73 5.57
N ALA A 141 -19.60 10.32 6.75
CA ALA A 141 -18.93 11.59 7.06
C ALA A 141 -17.41 11.45 6.95
N ARG A 142 -16.85 10.37 7.50
CA ARG A 142 -15.41 10.11 7.43
C ARG A 142 -14.93 9.83 6.01
N ALA A 143 -15.68 9.07 5.23
CA ALA A 143 -15.39 8.83 3.81
C ALA A 143 -15.35 10.15 3.03
N HIS A 144 -16.29 11.07 3.31
CA HIS A 144 -16.30 12.39 2.70
C HIS A 144 -15.08 13.25 3.11
N GLU A 145 -14.67 13.23 4.38
CA GLU A 145 -13.44 13.90 4.83
C GLU A 145 -12.19 13.33 4.15
N MET A 146 -12.13 12.00 3.99
CA MET A 146 -11.00 11.35 3.29
C MET A 146 -10.96 11.76 1.82
N TRP A 147 -12.12 11.82 1.18
CA TRP A 147 -12.25 12.30 -0.20
C TRP A 147 -11.79 13.74 -0.36
N GLU A 148 -12.24 14.67 0.50
CA GLU A 148 -11.82 16.08 0.45
C GLU A 148 -10.30 16.23 0.68
N ARG A 149 -9.71 15.45 1.59
CA ARG A 149 -8.25 15.45 1.78
C ARG A 149 -7.51 14.95 0.55
N MET A 150 -8.00 13.90 -0.12
CA MET A 150 -7.44 13.40 -1.36
C MET A 150 -7.53 14.46 -2.46
N LEU A 151 -8.67 15.11 -2.63
CA LEU A 151 -8.85 16.20 -3.60
C LEU A 151 -7.92 17.37 -3.32
N HIS A 152 -7.73 17.73 -2.06
CA HIS A 152 -6.77 18.77 -1.68
C HIS A 152 -5.35 18.40 -2.13
N SER A 153 -4.91 17.17 -1.89
CA SER A 153 -3.61 16.67 -2.34
C SER A 153 -3.48 16.68 -3.87
N LEU A 154 -4.53 16.30 -4.59
CA LEU A 154 -4.56 16.30 -6.06
C LEU A 154 -4.54 17.72 -6.63
N SER A 155 -5.18 18.69 -5.97
CA SER A 155 -5.22 20.08 -6.40
C SER A 155 -3.81 20.71 -6.44
N HIS A 156 -2.93 20.35 -5.50
CA HIS A 156 -1.52 20.76 -5.51
C HIS A 156 -0.74 20.22 -6.72
N ARG A 157 -1.24 19.16 -7.35
CA ARG A 157 -0.70 18.57 -8.59
C ARG A 157 -1.41 19.06 -9.84
N GLY A 158 -2.32 20.04 -9.70
CA GLY A 158 -3.09 20.60 -10.82
C GLY A 158 -4.24 19.73 -11.31
N ILE A 159 -4.67 18.73 -10.53
CA ILE A 159 -5.78 17.83 -10.88
C ILE A 159 -7.02 18.30 -10.11
N SER A 160 -8.04 18.77 -10.85
CA SER A 160 -9.33 19.13 -10.24
C SER A 160 -10.21 17.90 -9.99
N ARG A 161 -11.26 18.07 -9.15
CA ARG A 161 -12.29 17.05 -8.89
C ARG A 161 -12.87 16.49 -10.19
N GLU A 162 -13.28 17.36 -11.10
CA GLU A 162 -13.88 16.97 -12.37
C GLU A 162 -12.90 16.25 -13.29
N ALA A 163 -11.62 16.66 -13.26
CA ALA A 163 -10.57 16.00 -14.02
C ALA A 163 -10.33 14.58 -13.50
N TYR A 164 -10.27 14.41 -12.18
CA TYR A 164 -10.11 13.10 -11.56
C TYR A 164 -11.28 12.17 -11.90
N LEU A 165 -12.53 12.58 -11.66
CA LEU A 165 -13.72 11.77 -11.93
C LEU A 165 -13.85 11.38 -13.41
N ARG A 166 -13.45 12.28 -14.32
CA ARG A 166 -13.42 12.01 -15.76
C ARG A 166 -12.36 10.97 -16.13
N ILE A 167 -11.15 11.08 -15.56
CA ILE A 167 -10.05 10.13 -15.80
C ILE A 167 -10.40 8.76 -15.25
N ALA A 168 -10.95 8.71 -14.03
CA ALA A 168 -11.38 7.47 -13.38
C ALA A 168 -12.65 6.86 -14.03
N ALA A 169 -13.37 7.61 -14.87
CA ALA A 169 -14.67 7.24 -15.45
C ALA A 169 -15.69 6.81 -14.38
N ARG A 170 -15.73 7.51 -13.24
CA ARG A 170 -16.57 7.20 -12.07
C ARG A 170 -17.36 8.41 -11.62
N GLU A 171 -18.45 8.14 -10.92
CA GLU A 171 -19.19 9.17 -10.19
C GLU A 171 -18.65 9.32 -8.76
N GLU A 172 -18.84 10.50 -8.18
CA GLU A 172 -18.36 10.80 -6.83
C GLU A 172 -18.95 9.86 -5.77
N GLN A 173 -20.21 9.45 -5.97
CA GLN A 173 -20.89 8.53 -5.06
C GLN A 173 -20.21 7.14 -5.03
N ASP A 174 -19.73 6.66 -6.17
CA ASP A 174 -19.04 5.37 -6.27
C ASP A 174 -17.69 5.43 -5.55
N VAL A 175 -16.95 6.54 -5.71
CA VAL A 175 -15.69 6.77 -5.02
C VAL A 175 -15.90 6.83 -3.50
N LEU A 176 -16.93 7.53 -3.04
CA LEU A 176 -17.26 7.60 -1.61
C LEU A 176 -17.64 6.24 -1.05
N ALA A 177 -18.43 5.45 -1.78
CA ALA A 177 -18.84 4.11 -1.36
C ALA A 177 -17.63 3.16 -1.25
N GLU A 178 -16.63 3.28 -2.13
CA GLU A 178 -15.38 2.52 -2.03
C GLU A 178 -14.50 2.94 -0.84
N MET A 179 -14.62 4.18 -0.39
CA MET A 179 -13.90 4.68 0.78
C MET A 179 -14.55 4.29 2.11
N GLU A 180 -15.84 3.90 2.12
CA GLU A 180 -16.55 3.57 3.35
C GLU A 180 -15.87 2.45 4.17
N PRO A 181 -15.39 1.34 3.60
CA PRO A 181 -14.72 0.30 4.39
C PRO A 181 -13.44 0.79 5.09
N GLU A 182 -12.66 1.62 4.41
CA GLU A 182 -11.44 2.22 4.99
C GLU A 182 -11.81 3.26 6.05
N ALA A 183 -12.86 4.03 5.84
CA ALA A 183 -13.40 5.00 6.79
C ALA A 183 -13.89 4.31 8.07
N ASP A 184 -14.63 3.19 7.97
CA ASP A 184 -15.05 2.38 9.12
C ASP A 184 -13.85 1.86 9.91
N LEU A 185 -12.86 1.31 9.21
CA LEU A 185 -11.63 0.83 9.85
C LEU A 185 -10.86 1.95 10.55
N ALA A 186 -10.74 3.13 9.92
CA ALA A 186 -10.09 4.29 10.51
C ALA A 186 -10.81 4.75 11.81
N LEU A 187 -12.14 4.83 11.78
CA LEU A 187 -12.93 5.17 12.96
C LEU A 187 -12.79 4.14 14.09
N ARG A 188 -12.75 2.85 13.77
CA ARG A 188 -12.51 1.78 14.77
C ARG A 188 -11.13 1.89 15.38
N ARG A 189 -10.09 2.12 14.58
CA ARG A 189 -8.72 2.35 15.09
C ARG A 189 -8.67 3.54 16.01
N GLU A 190 -9.26 4.66 15.63
CA GLU A 190 -9.32 5.89 16.43
C GLU A 190 -10.04 5.65 17.78
N ALA A 191 -11.20 4.99 17.75
CA ALA A 191 -11.95 4.66 18.95
C ALA A 191 -11.19 3.72 19.90
N VAL A 192 -10.52 2.69 19.38
CA VAL A 192 -9.69 1.78 20.19
C VAL A 192 -8.51 2.50 20.80
N LEU A 193 -7.80 3.32 20.02
CA LEU A 193 -6.67 4.11 20.53
C LEU A 193 -7.11 5.10 21.61
N SER A 194 -8.22 5.82 21.39
CA SER A 194 -8.78 6.72 22.40
C SER A 194 -9.16 5.99 23.68
N ALA A 195 -9.76 4.80 23.57
CA ALA A 195 -10.10 3.99 24.74
C ALA A 195 -8.85 3.52 25.50
N VAL A 196 -7.79 3.10 24.80
CA VAL A 196 -6.50 2.72 25.43
C VAL A 196 -5.85 3.93 26.09
N VAL A 197 -5.82 5.07 25.42
CA VAL A 197 -5.28 6.33 25.97
C VAL A 197 -6.01 6.69 27.27
N ALA A 198 -7.34 6.60 27.29
CA ALA A 198 -8.14 6.91 28.45
C ALA A 198 -7.95 5.89 29.60
N ALA A 199 -7.91 4.58 29.28
CA ALA A 199 -7.79 3.51 30.27
C ALA A 199 -6.42 3.50 30.94
N GLU A 200 -5.36 3.75 30.20
CA GLU A 200 -3.97 3.73 30.67
C GLU A 200 -3.48 5.11 31.12
N GLY A 201 -4.29 6.17 30.98
CA GLY A 201 -3.93 7.54 31.36
C GLY A 201 -2.74 8.08 30.56
N ILE A 202 -2.64 7.69 29.28
CA ILE A 202 -1.52 8.06 28.40
C ILE A 202 -1.64 9.54 28.02
N GLY A 203 -0.58 10.30 28.24
CA GLY A 203 -0.46 11.67 27.78
C GLY A 203 1.01 12.01 27.52
N PRO A 204 1.29 12.91 26.55
CA PRO A 204 2.64 13.37 26.34
C PRO A 204 3.07 14.32 27.47
N SER A 205 4.33 14.22 27.89
CA SER A 205 4.96 15.20 28.76
C SER A 205 5.32 16.48 27.99
N ASP A 206 5.63 17.55 28.71
CA ASP A 206 6.08 18.80 28.07
C ASP A 206 7.40 18.62 27.32
N GLU A 207 8.28 17.71 27.76
CA GLU A 207 9.52 17.36 27.07
C GLU A 207 9.23 16.64 25.75
N GLU A 208 8.29 15.70 25.73
CA GLU A 208 7.87 14.99 24.52
C GLU A 208 7.21 15.92 23.50
N LEU A 209 6.42 16.88 23.97
CA LEU A 209 5.84 17.91 23.10
C LEU A 209 6.93 18.77 22.46
N LEU A 210 7.94 19.21 23.23
CA LEU A 210 9.07 19.97 22.71
C LEU A 210 9.89 19.13 21.73
N ALA A 211 10.18 17.89 22.03
CA ALA A 211 10.89 16.99 21.13
C ALA A 211 10.14 16.75 19.82
N ALA A 212 8.81 16.64 19.87
CA ALA A 212 7.99 16.43 18.69
C ALA A 212 7.98 17.63 17.73
N VAL A 213 8.04 18.85 18.25
CA VAL A 213 8.06 20.07 17.44
C VAL A 213 9.47 20.50 17.01
N ALA A 214 10.52 19.98 17.64
CA ALA A 214 11.90 20.40 17.39
C ALA A 214 12.33 20.28 15.92
N PRO A 215 12.05 19.19 15.16
CA PRO A 215 12.44 19.10 13.75
C PRO A 215 11.73 20.13 12.84
N ALA A 216 10.51 20.52 13.19
CA ALA A 216 9.78 21.56 12.47
C ALA A 216 10.32 22.95 12.82
N ALA A 217 10.58 23.20 14.09
CA ALA A 217 11.16 24.46 14.57
C ALA A 217 12.54 24.70 13.94
N GLU A 218 13.39 23.67 13.84
CA GLU A 218 14.70 23.74 13.18
C GLU A 218 14.58 24.15 11.70
N ARG A 219 13.63 23.56 10.97
CA ARG A 219 13.38 23.90 9.55
C ARG A 219 12.90 25.34 9.35
N GLU A 220 12.15 25.87 10.32
CA GLU A 220 11.63 27.22 10.31
C GLU A 220 12.62 28.24 10.92
N GLY A 221 13.71 27.77 11.51
CA GLY A 221 14.72 28.61 12.17
C GLY A 221 14.21 29.32 13.42
N ILE A 222 13.28 28.68 14.15
CA ILE A 222 12.69 29.22 15.40
C ILE A 222 12.95 28.26 16.57
N GLU A 223 12.85 28.78 17.78
CA GLU A 223 12.98 27.97 18.98
C GLU A 223 11.76 27.03 19.17
N PRO A 224 11.94 25.75 19.55
CA PRO A 224 10.83 24.81 19.76
C PRO A 224 9.76 25.32 20.74
N GLN A 225 10.17 26.04 21.78
CA GLN A 225 9.26 26.63 22.77
C GLN A 225 8.33 27.67 22.14
N LYS A 226 8.85 28.44 21.17
CA LYS A 226 8.07 29.43 20.44
C LYS A 226 7.05 28.74 19.54
N LEU A 227 7.46 27.73 18.77
CA LEU A 227 6.54 26.96 17.94
C LEU A 227 5.41 26.33 18.77
N LEU A 228 5.75 25.76 19.94
CA LEU A 228 4.75 25.19 20.84
C LEU A 228 3.77 26.25 21.38
N ALA A 229 4.27 27.46 21.68
CA ALA A 229 3.42 28.58 22.09
C ALA A 229 2.48 29.04 20.96
N ASP A 230 2.97 29.09 19.72
CA ASP A 230 2.19 29.44 18.53
C ASP A 230 1.11 28.37 18.25
N LEU A 231 1.42 27.08 18.39
CA LEU A 231 0.46 25.99 18.30
C LEU A 231 -0.63 26.07 19.39
N ARG A 232 -0.24 26.44 20.61
CA ARG A 232 -1.19 26.67 21.72
C ARG A 232 -2.10 27.85 21.43
N ALA A 233 -1.56 28.96 20.94
CA ALA A 233 -2.33 30.16 20.57
C ALA A 233 -3.27 29.90 19.39
N GLY A 234 -2.86 29.02 18.45
CA GLY A 234 -3.66 28.61 17.29
C GLY A 234 -4.66 27.48 17.57
N GLY A 235 -4.77 26.97 18.80
CA GLY A 235 -5.69 25.87 19.15
C GLY A 235 -5.29 24.51 18.62
N ARG A 236 -4.07 24.34 18.10
CA ARG A 236 -3.58 23.07 17.50
C ARG A 236 -2.75 22.22 18.45
N LEU A 237 -2.54 22.69 19.69
CA LEU A 237 -1.77 21.94 20.68
C LEU A 237 -2.46 20.66 21.12
N ASP A 238 -3.78 20.67 21.19
CA ASP A 238 -4.56 19.50 21.62
C ASP A 238 -4.52 18.41 20.55
N GLU A 239 -4.57 18.75 19.27
CA GLU A 239 -4.34 17.81 18.16
C GLU A 239 -2.97 17.15 18.27
N LEU A 240 -1.91 17.92 18.54
CA LEU A 240 -0.56 17.38 18.73
C LEU A 240 -0.49 16.43 19.94
N ARG A 241 -1.20 16.75 21.03
CA ARG A 241 -1.28 15.88 22.21
C ARG A 241 -1.99 14.56 21.90
N GLU A 242 -3.09 14.62 21.17
CA GLU A 242 -3.85 13.45 20.75
C GLU A 242 -3.01 12.55 19.85
N ASP A 243 -2.31 13.12 18.86
CA ASP A 243 -1.41 12.38 17.97
C ASP A 243 -0.29 11.67 18.74
N LEU A 244 0.35 12.36 19.69
CA LEU A 244 1.42 11.76 20.50
C LEU A 244 0.88 10.68 21.44
N ALA A 245 -0.30 10.92 22.04
CA ALA A 245 -0.95 9.92 22.90
C ALA A 245 -1.32 8.67 22.10
N ALA A 246 -1.85 8.84 20.87
CA ALA A 246 -2.17 7.73 19.98
C ALA A 246 -0.93 6.92 19.59
N ARG A 247 0.21 7.57 19.27
CA ARG A 247 1.49 6.89 19.01
C ARG A 247 1.95 6.07 20.21
N LYS A 248 1.92 6.63 21.40
CA LYS A 248 2.26 5.90 22.65
C LYS A 248 1.32 4.73 22.91
N ALA A 249 0.04 4.86 22.61
CA ALA A 249 -0.92 3.77 22.72
C ALA A 249 -0.61 2.63 21.71
N ILE A 250 -0.22 2.95 20.48
CA ILE A 250 0.23 1.95 19.51
C ILE A 250 1.48 1.22 20.01
N GLU A 251 2.46 1.93 20.57
CA GLU A 251 3.66 1.33 21.15
C GLU A 251 3.32 0.40 22.33
N LEU A 252 2.38 0.81 23.18
CA LEU A 252 1.92 -0.03 24.29
C LEU A 252 1.23 -1.31 23.78
N ILE A 253 0.36 -1.21 22.77
CA ILE A 253 -0.30 -2.36 22.15
C ILE A 253 0.75 -3.28 21.51
N ALA A 254 1.72 -2.73 20.79
CA ALA A 254 2.78 -3.50 20.16
C ALA A 254 3.68 -4.20 21.20
N ALA A 255 4.03 -3.53 22.30
CA ALA A 255 4.81 -4.11 23.38
C ALA A 255 4.08 -5.28 24.10
N ALA A 256 2.75 -5.24 24.14
CA ALA A 256 1.94 -6.33 24.68
C ALA A 256 1.70 -7.46 23.67
N ALA A 257 1.99 -7.24 22.39
CA ALA A 257 1.81 -8.24 21.34
C ALA A 257 2.99 -9.22 21.27
N THR A 258 2.70 -10.46 20.92
CA THR A 258 3.74 -11.48 20.70
C THR A 258 3.92 -11.70 19.21
N PRO A 259 5.10 -11.41 18.64
CA PRO A 259 5.37 -11.66 17.23
C PRO A 259 5.30 -13.17 16.93
N ILE A 260 4.66 -13.53 15.84
CA ILE A 260 4.61 -14.88 15.31
C ILE A 260 5.20 -14.89 13.90
N SER A 261 5.79 -16.03 13.49
CA SER A 261 6.29 -16.14 12.12
C SER A 261 5.16 -16.11 11.09
N VAL A 262 5.47 -15.67 9.86
CA VAL A 262 4.51 -15.66 8.74
C VAL A 262 3.87 -17.04 8.53
N ALA A 263 4.67 -18.11 8.65
CA ALA A 263 4.16 -19.49 8.55
C ALA A 263 3.14 -19.82 9.66
N GLN A 264 3.36 -19.34 10.89
CA GLN A 264 2.42 -19.51 11.99
C GLN A 264 1.14 -18.67 11.80
N ALA A 265 1.26 -17.45 11.23
CA ALA A 265 0.11 -16.62 10.90
C ALA A 265 -0.76 -17.28 9.86
N GLN A 266 -0.17 -17.73 8.75
CA GLN A 266 -0.88 -18.48 7.69
C GLN A 266 -1.52 -19.79 8.19
N ALA A 267 -0.82 -20.52 9.06
CA ALA A 267 -1.39 -21.72 9.67
C ALA A 267 -2.61 -21.41 10.55
N ARG A 268 -2.61 -20.26 11.27
CA ARG A 268 -3.77 -19.82 12.06
C ARG A 268 -4.97 -19.43 11.21
N GLU A 269 -4.75 -18.77 10.08
CA GLU A 269 -5.81 -18.42 9.13
C GLU A 269 -6.45 -19.67 8.50
N GLN A 270 -5.67 -20.73 8.31
CA GLN A 270 -6.15 -22.02 7.77
C GLN A 270 -6.81 -22.90 8.82
N LEU A 271 -6.58 -22.65 10.10
CA LEU A 271 -7.24 -23.39 11.18
C LEU A 271 -8.72 -23.00 11.23
N TRP A 272 -9.56 -24.01 10.97
CA TRP A 272 -11.00 -23.89 11.13
C TRP A 272 -11.35 -23.61 12.60
N THR A 273 -12.00 -22.48 12.87
CA THR A 273 -12.55 -22.16 14.19
C THR A 273 -14.08 -22.19 14.13
N PRO A 274 -14.78 -22.72 15.16
CA PRO A 274 -16.25 -22.76 15.18
C PRO A 274 -16.92 -21.41 14.97
N ASP A 275 -16.27 -20.31 15.36
CA ASP A 275 -16.79 -18.95 15.23
C ASP A 275 -16.85 -18.45 13.77
N GLN A 276 -16.04 -19.01 12.86
CA GLN A 276 -16.09 -18.69 11.43
C GLN A 276 -17.32 -19.29 10.71
N VAL A 277 -18.04 -20.20 11.36
CA VAL A 277 -19.26 -20.80 10.80
C VAL A 277 -20.43 -19.84 10.88
N SER A 278 -20.51 -19.04 11.94
CA SER A 278 -21.62 -18.09 12.15
C SER A 278 -21.64 -16.97 11.12
N GLU A 279 -20.48 -16.50 10.66
CA GLU A 279 -20.39 -15.44 9.65
C GLU A 279 -20.68 -15.95 8.23
N ARG A 280 -20.31 -17.20 7.91
CA ARG A 280 -20.62 -17.79 6.60
C ARG A 280 -22.06 -18.28 6.48
N GLU A 281 -22.69 -18.73 7.56
CA GLU A 281 -24.11 -19.11 7.56
C GLU A 281 -25.03 -17.91 7.36
N THR A 282 -24.69 -16.73 7.88
CA THR A 282 -25.42 -15.48 7.61
C THR A 282 -25.27 -14.99 6.18
N ALA A 283 -24.13 -15.24 5.54
CA ALA A 283 -23.89 -14.87 4.13
C ALA A 283 -24.54 -15.84 3.12
N VAL A 284 -24.87 -17.06 3.52
CA VAL A 284 -25.47 -18.10 2.67
C VAL A 284 -26.99 -18.26 2.85
N ALA A 285 -27.59 -17.57 3.82
CA ALA A 285 -29.06 -17.62 4.07
C ALA A 285 -29.95 -17.10 2.93
N GLY A 286 -29.36 -16.71 1.78
CA GLY A 286 -30.07 -16.36 0.54
C GLY A 286 -30.16 -17.49 -0.50
N ARG A 287 -29.67 -18.71 -0.25
CA ARG A 287 -29.76 -19.85 -1.18
C ARG A 287 -30.48 -21.02 -0.54
N SER A 288 -31.54 -21.50 -1.20
CA SER A 288 -32.37 -22.63 -0.81
C SER A 288 -31.58 -23.88 -0.41
N PRO A 289 -32.06 -24.65 0.59
CA PRO A 289 -31.31 -25.78 1.14
C PRO A 289 -31.23 -26.94 0.15
N VAL A 290 -30.03 -27.37 -0.16
CA VAL A 290 -29.73 -28.67 -0.75
C VAL A 290 -29.78 -29.69 0.39
N ALA A 291 -30.54 -30.76 0.18
CA ALA A 291 -30.78 -31.83 1.16
C ALA A 291 -29.47 -32.44 1.72
N PRO A 292 -29.43 -32.84 3.01
CA PRO A 292 -28.23 -33.37 3.63
C PRO A 292 -27.90 -34.74 3.07
N GLY A 293 -26.75 -34.83 2.39
CA GLY A 293 -26.13 -36.08 2.00
C GLY A 293 -25.62 -36.81 3.24
N ARG A 294 -25.89 -38.13 3.30
CA ARG A 294 -25.51 -39.03 4.39
C ARG A 294 -24.00 -38.95 4.68
N LEU A 295 -23.65 -38.71 5.93
CA LEU A 295 -22.30 -38.92 6.44
C LEU A 295 -21.85 -40.35 6.15
N TRP A 296 -20.69 -40.47 5.47
CA TRP A 296 -20.01 -41.77 5.31
C TRP A 296 -19.33 -42.14 6.63
N THR A 297 -19.77 -43.25 7.23
CA THR A 297 -19.09 -43.91 8.36
C THR A 297 -18.40 -45.17 7.83
N PRO A 298 -17.10 -45.40 8.13
CA PRO A 298 -16.45 -46.65 7.79
C PRO A 298 -17.02 -47.75 8.69
N THR A 299 -17.79 -48.64 8.12
CA THR A 299 -18.20 -49.87 8.79
C THR A 299 -17.19 -50.97 8.50
N ASP A 300 -16.58 -51.43 9.57
CA ASP A 300 -16.19 -52.79 9.93
C ASP A 300 -16.00 -53.80 8.78
N GLN A 301 -14.76 -54.18 8.57
CA GLN A 301 -14.47 -55.47 7.94
C GLN A 301 -14.59 -56.58 9.00
N GLY A 302 -15.78 -57.16 9.07
CA GLY A 302 -16.02 -58.39 9.77
C GLY A 302 -15.40 -59.56 9.03
N SER A 303 -14.67 -60.36 9.77
CA SER A 303 -14.18 -61.72 9.55
C SER A 303 -15.17 -62.63 8.90
N ALA A 304 -14.73 -63.39 7.89
CA ALA A 304 -15.26 -64.73 7.62
C ALA A 304 -14.18 -65.57 6.94
N SER A 305 -13.81 -66.58 7.64
CA SER A 305 -13.45 -67.99 7.32
C SER A 305 -13.06 -68.34 5.89
#